data_f4a12a51b23598c14e36f394561706ea
#
_entry.id   f4a12a51b23598c14e36f394561706ea
#
_cell.length_a   1.000
_cell.length_b   1.000
_cell.length_c   1.000
_cell.angle_alpha   90.00
_cell.angle_beta   90.00
_cell.angle_gamma   90.00
#
_symmetry.space_group_name_H-M   'P 1'
#
loop_
_entity.id
_entity.type
_entity.pdbx_description
1 polymer ?
#
loop_
_entity_poly.entity_id
_entity_poly.type
_entity_poly.pdbx_seq_one_letter_code
_entity_poly.pdbx_strand_id
1 'polypeptide(L)'
;MNSQVNLTSMFSRPLLIYDDACSSCGKFAKIVNIISRGWIRIAGHHYSKVASEAKQVIFPKGYDATKMFWLINSKGAYGARAGLMPVVKEVLLGLLVHKESRRLNTDAVKYTCDVQSSSCMSTKGIIGRIMNMARTSVVFPFDQSHRTWEN
;
A
#
# COMPACT_ATOMS: atom_id res chain seq x y z
N MET A 1 -27.95 8.38 -8.29
CA MET A 1 -27.19 7.36 -9.03
C MET A 1 -26.13 6.82 -8.10
N ASN A 2 -26.39 5.65 -7.51
CA ASN A 2 -25.47 5.01 -6.58
C ASN A 2 -24.36 4.33 -7.39
N SER A 3 -23.26 5.02 -7.56
CA SER A 3 -22.05 4.39 -8.05
C SER A 3 -21.50 3.50 -6.96
N GLN A 4 -21.98 2.29 -6.87
CA GLN A 4 -21.31 1.24 -6.11
C GLN A 4 -19.97 0.99 -6.83
N VAL A 5 -18.94 1.65 -6.33
CA VAL A 5 -17.57 1.37 -6.77
C VAL A 5 -17.28 -0.06 -6.40
N ASN A 6 -17.21 -0.93 -7.39
CA ASN A 6 -16.88 -2.33 -7.15
C ASN A 6 -15.40 -2.41 -6.75
N LEU A 7 -15.14 -2.45 -5.45
CA LEU A 7 -13.80 -2.51 -4.86
C LEU A 7 -12.98 -3.67 -5.42
N THR A 8 -13.63 -4.79 -5.70
CA THR A 8 -12.97 -5.97 -6.26
C THR A 8 -12.40 -5.70 -7.64
N SER A 9 -13.11 -4.94 -8.50
CA SER A 9 -12.61 -4.59 -9.83
C SER A 9 -11.54 -3.50 -9.77
N MET A 10 -11.68 -2.54 -8.86
CA MET A 10 -10.70 -1.46 -8.66
C MET A 10 -9.35 -2.00 -8.16
N PHE A 11 -9.36 -3.06 -7.36
CA PHE A 11 -8.17 -3.70 -6.81
C PHE A 11 -7.90 -5.08 -7.42
N SER A 12 -8.29 -5.31 -8.66
CA SER A 12 -7.94 -6.52 -9.42
C SER A 12 -6.42 -6.74 -9.50
N ARG A 13 -5.65 -5.65 -9.52
CA ARG A 13 -4.19 -5.66 -9.30
C ARG A 13 -3.88 -5.08 -7.94
N PRO A 14 -2.99 -5.72 -7.16
CA PRO A 14 -2.64 -5.25 -5.82
C PRO A 14 -2.06 -3.84 -5.85
N LEU A 15 -2.36 -3.06 -4.81
CA LEU A 15 -1.83 -1.72 -4.58
C LEU A 15 -1.11 -1.70 -3.24
N LEU A 16 0.17 -1.35 -3.24
CA LEU A 16 0.95 -1.09 -2.04
C LEU A 16 1.01 0.41 -1.78
N ILE A 17 0.38 0.84 -0.69
CA ILE A 17 0.46 2.24 -0.23
C ILE A 17 1.57 2.32 0.82
N TYR A 18 2.49 3.25 0.65
CA TYR A 18 3.65 3.43 1.52
C TYR A 18 3.83 4.90 1.94
N ASP A 19 4.61 5.11 3.00
CA ASP A 19 4.96 6.46 3.45
C ASP A 19 6.04 7.04 2.51
N ASP A 20 5.63 7.95 1.64
CA ASP A 20 6.49 8.64 0.68
C ASP A 20 7.35 9.75 1.31
N ALA A 21 7.11 10.12 2.57
CA ALA A 21 8.03 10.92 3.36
C ALA A 21 9.19 10.10 3.95
N CYS A 22 9.16 8.77 3.85
CA CYS A 22 10.17 7.87 4.38
C CYS A 22 10.99 7.21 3.26
N SER A 23 12.27 7.52 3.16
CA SER A 23 13.15 6.98 2.11
C SER A 23 13.25 5.45 2.12
N SER A 24 13.27 4.83 3.30
CA SER A 24 13.32 3.37 3.44
C SER A 24 12.03 2.72 2.98
N CYS A 25 10.89 3.32 3.28
CA CYS A 25 9.58 2.84 2.84
C CYS A 25 9.45 2.93 1.30
N GLY A 26 9.94 4.01 0.71
CA GLY A 26 9.99 4.17 -0.73
C GLY A 26 10.90 3.16 -1.42
N LYS A 27 12.08 2.88 -0.86
CA LYS A 27 12.98 1.82 -1.37
C LYS A 27 12.31 0.45 -1.29
N PHE A 28 11.67 0.12 -0.17
CA PHE A 28 10.92 -1.12 -0.01
C PHE A 28 9.82 -1.26 -1.07
N ALA A 29 8.98 -0.24 -1.24
CA ALA A 29 7.91 -0.24 -2.23
C ALA A 29 8.45 -0.43 -3.66
N LYS A 30 9.53 0.27 -4.00
CA LYS A 30 10.20 0.13 -5.31
C LYS A 30 10.72 -1.28 -5.54
N ILE A 31 11.38 -1.89 -4.55
CA ILE A 31 11.86 -3.27 -4.61
C ILE A 31 10.70 -4.23 -4.84
N VAL A 32 9.61 -4.10 -4.09
CA VAL A 32 8.40 -4.93 -4.23
C VAL A 32 7.82 -4.81 -5.65
N ASN A 33 7.73 -3.59 -6.19
CA ASN A 33 7.24 -3.37 -7.55
C ASN A 33 8.16 -4.03 -8.60
N ILE A 34 9.48 -3.87 -8.48
CA ILE A 34 10.45 -4.44 -9.42
C ILE A 34 10.41 -5.97 -9.36
N ILE A 35 10.46 -6.57 -8.17
CA ILE A 35 10.47 -8.02 -8.01
C ILE A 35 9.17 -8.63 -8.51
N SER A 36 8.03 -7.99 -8.24
CA SER A 36 6.73 -8.42 -8.74
C SER A 36 6.53 -8.14 -10.25
N ARG A 37 7.57 -7.66 -10.94
CA ARG A 37 7.50 -7.27 -12.36
C ARG A 37 6.39 -6.27 -12.68
N GLY A 38 6.14 -5.35 -11.77
CA GLY A 38 5.08 -4.34 -11.88
C GLY A 38 3.68 -4.85 -11.59
N TRP A 39 3.51 -6.10 -11.18
CA TRP A 39 2.21 -6.63 -10.76
C TRP A 39 1.63 -5.85 -9.59
N ILE A 40 2.42 -5.62 -8.55
CA ILE A 40 2.04 -4.80 -7.42
C ILE A 40 2.28 -3.34 -7.78
N ARG A 41 1.19 -2.56 -7.87
CA ARG A 41 1.25 -1.11 -8.06
C ARG A 41 1.69 -0.46 -6.74
N ILE A 42 2.37 0.67 -6.81
CA ILE A 42 2.82 1.42 -5.63
C ILE A 42 2.27 2.84 -5.65
N ALA A 43 1.91 3.35 -4.48
CA ALA A 43 1.40 4.71 -4.31
C ALA A 43 1.83 5.29 -2.97
N GLY A 44 2.25 6.55 -2.93
CA GLY A 44 2.61 7.25 -1.71
C GLY A 44 1.40 7.80 -0.96
N HIS A 45 1.44 7.80 0.36
CA HIS A 45 0.34 8.28 1.19
C HIS A 45 -0.02 9.74 0.98
N HIS A 46 0.97 10.59 0.72
CA HIS A 46 0.81 12.04 0.76
C HIS A 46 0.59 12.66 -0.64
N TYR A 47 1.25 12.14 -1.65
CA TYR A 47 1.26 12.78 -2.98
C TYR A 47 0.49 12.01 -4.06
N SER A 48 0.09 10.76 -3.81
CA SER A 48 -0.63 9.98 -4.80
C SER A 48 -2.14 10.17 -4.70
N LYS A 49 -2.74 10.60 -5.81
CA LYS A 49 -4.19 10.68 -5.95
C LYS A 49 -4.85 9.31 -5.79
N VAL A 50 -4.24 8.27 -6.35
CA VAL A 50 -4.72 6.88 -6.25
C VAL A 50 -4.76 6.42 -4.79
N ALA A 51 -3.72 6.73 -3.99
CA ALA A 51 -3.71 6.40 -2.57
C ALA A 51 -4.77 7.18 -1.79
N SER A 52 -5.00 8.44 -2.13
CA SER A 52 -6.03 9.25 -1.50
C SER A 52 -7.44 8.70 -1.76
N GLU A 53 -7.74 8.38 -3.01
CA GLU A 53 -9.02 7.78 -3.41
C GLU A 53 -9.23 6.41 -2.74
N ALA A 54 -8.22 5.55 -2.77
CA ALA A 54 -8.29 4.24 -2.11
C ALA A 54 -8.54 4.37 -0.60
N LYS A 55 -7.87 5.31 0.07
CA LYS A 55 -8.06 5.54 1.51
C LYS A 55 -9.48 5.98 1.85
N GLN A 56 -10.05 6.88 1.05
CA GLN A 56 -11.42 7.39 1.28
C GLN A 56 -12.48 6.29 1.16
N VAL A 57 -12.24 5.32 0.28
CA VAL A 57 -13.20 4.23 0.03
C VAL A 57 -13.07 3.10 1.04
N ILE A 58 -11.85 2.81 1.51
CA ILE A 58 -11.55 1.63 2.32
C ILE A 58 -11.66 1.92 3.82
N PHE A 59 -11.16 3.07 4.27
CA PHE A 59 -11.04 3.37 5.69
C PHE A 59 -12.21 4.21 6.20
N PRO A 60 -12.65 3.97 7.45
CA PRO A 60 -13.64 4.81 8.10
C PRO A 60 -13.18 6.27 8.19
N LYS A 61 -14.13 7.20 8.20
CA LYS A 61 -13.84 8.62 8.41
C LYS A 61 -13.07 8.82 9.73
N GLY A 62 -11.96 9.57 9.66
CA GLY A 62 -11.10 9.83 10.82
C GLY A 62 -10.04 8.76 11.10
N TYR A 63 -10.00 7.67 10.36
CA TYR A 63 -8.94 6.68 10.50
C TYR A 63 -7.61 7.18 9.87
N ASP A 64 -6.56 7.21 10.67
CA ASP A 64 -5.24 7.61 10.20
C ASP A 64 -4.47 6.40 9.62
N ALA A 65 -4.60 6.23 8.31
CA ALA A 65 -3.92 5.16 7.58
C ALA A 65 -2.44 5.46 7.28
N THR A 66 -1.95 6.66 7.58
CA THR A 66 -0.59 7.10 7.18
C THR A 66 0.52 6.51 8.03
N LYS A 67 0.18 5.93 9.18
CA LYS A 67 1.14 5.41 10.16
C LYS A 67 1.83 4.12 9.73
N MET A 68 1.35 3.45 8.70
CA MET A 68 1.86 2.17 8.26
C MET A 68 1.70 1.99 6.75
N PHE A 69 2.40 1.01 6.18
CA PHE A 69 2.11 0.62 4.81
C PHE A 69 0.85 -0.25 4.74
N TRP A 70 0.19 -0.24 3.58
CA TRP A 70 -0.99 -1.04 3.30
C TRP A 70 -0.83 -1.80 1.99
N LEU A 71 -1.08 -3.10 2.02
CA LEU A 71 -1.33 -3.86 0.81
C LEU A 71 -2.83 -4.02 0.62
N ILE A 72 -3.32 -3.60 -0.52
CA ILE A 72 -4.72 -3.68 -0.89
C ILE A 72 -4.83 -4.60 -2.12
N ASN A 73 -5.66 -5.61 -2.01
CA ASN A 73 -5.99 -6.50 -3.13
C ASN A 73 -7.51 -6.74 -3.20
N SER A 74 -7.95 -7.65 -4.05
CA SER A 74 -9.37 -7.97 -4.21
C SER A 74 -10.05 -8.53 -2.95
N LYS A 75 -9.28 -8.98 -1.95
CA LYS A 75 -9.78 -9.59 -0.71
C LYS A 75 -9.87 -8.62 0.45
N GLY A 76 -9.07 -7.56 0.45
CA GLY A 76 -9.06 -6.61 1.55
C GLY A 76 -7.83 -5.72 1.57
N ALA A 77 -7.74 -4.91 2.63
CA ALA A 77 -6.61 -4.08 2.95
C ALA A 77 -5.88 -4.62 4.18
N TYR A 78 -4.59 -4.82 4.06
CA TYR A 78 -3.72 -5.44 5.07
C TYR A 78 -2.63 -4.46 5.47
N GLY A 79 -2.65 -4.01 6.72
CA GLY A 79 -1.71 -3.03 7.25
C GLY A 79 -0.58 -3.63 8.06
N ALA A 80 0.60 -3.05 7.96
CA ALA A 80 1.79 -3.40 8.71
C ALA A 80 2.10 -4.91 8.65
N ARG A 81 2.25 -5.57 9.78
CA ARG A 81 2.58 -7.00 9.86
C ARG A 81 1.61 -7.89 9.09
N ALA A 82 0.31 -7.59 9.13
CA ALA A 82 -0.69 -8.34 8.37
C ALA A 82 -0.49 -8.28 6.87
N GLY A 83 0.14 -7.22 6.36
CA GLY A 83 0.44 -7.03 4.94
C GLY A 83 1.65 -7.80 4.43
N LEU A 84 2.55 -8.26 5.29
CA LEU A 84 3.81 -8.89 4.87
C LEU A 84 3.58 -10.19 4.09
N MET A 85 2.77 -11.10 4.61
CA MET A 85 2.47 -12.37 3.93
C MET A 85 1.71 -12.17 2.61
N PRO A 86 0.65 -11.33 2.56
CA PRO A 86 0.03 -10.96 1.31
C PRO A 86 1.00 -10.34 0.29
N VAL A 87 1.94 -9.49 0.71
CA VAL A 87 2.96 -8.91 -0.19
C VAL A 87 3.81 -10.03 -0.80
N VAL A 88 4.33 -10.95 0.02
CA VAL A 88 5.13 -12.08 -0.48
C VAL A 88 4.33 -12.92 -1.48
N LYS A 89 3.08 -13.24 -1.16
CA LYS A 89 2.20 -14.00 -2.05
C LYS A 89 1.98 -13.29 -3.38
N GLU A 90 1.68 -12.00 -3.36
CA GLU A 90 1.45 -11.21 -4.57
C GLU A 90 2.74 -11.03 -5.40
N VAL A 91 3.91 -10.94 -4.76
CA VAL A 91 5.21 -10.94 -5.43
C VAL A 91 5.42 -12.26 -6.17
N LEU A 92 5.18 -13.39 -5.53
CA LEU A 92 5.30 -14.72 -6.15
C LEU A 92 4.32 -14.89 -7.32
N LEU A 93 3.08 -14.44 -7.16
CA LEU A 93 2.11 -14.44 -8.25
C LEU A 93 2.57 -13.56 -9.41
N GLY A 94 3.12 -12.38 -9.15
CA GLY A 94 3.69 -11.51 -10.16
C GLY A 94 4.83 -12.18 -10.93
N LEU A 95 5.72 -12.88 -10.22
CA LEU A 95 6.83 -13.61 -10.83
C LEU A 95 6.38 -14.77 -11.71
N LEU A 96 5.34 -15.50 -11.30
CA LEU A 96 4.86 -16.70 -11.98
C LEU A 96 3.95 -16.39 -13.17
N VAL A 97 3.05 -15.41 -13.01
CA VAL A 97 1.97 -15.12 -13.97
C VAL A 97 2.39 -14.06 -14.99
N HIS A 98 3.19 -13.07 -14.57
CA HIS A 98 3.56 -11.94 -15.42
C HIS A 98 4.97 -12.06 -15.99
N LYS A 99 5.17 -13.05 -16.85
CA LYS A 99 6.46 -13.28 -17.51
C LYS A 99 6.92 -12.13 -18.42
N GLU A 100 6.02 -11.22 -18.78
CA GLU A 100 6.26 -10.29 -19.90
C GLU A 100 5.90 -8.81 -19.66
N SER A 101 5.39 -8.41 -18.51
CA SER A 101 4.98 -7.01 -18.31
C SER A 101 6.12 -6.14 -17.75
N ARG A 102 7.17 -5.96 -18.56
CA ARG A 102 8.25 -4.95 -18.32
C ARG A 102 7.79 -3.51 -18.60
N ARG A 103 6.53 -3.20 -18.49
CA ARG A 103 6.13 -1.80 -18.51
C ARG A 103 6.10 -1.29 -17.09
N LEU A 104 7.25 -0.72 -16.69
CA LEU A 104 7.35 0.24 -15.61
C LEU A 104 6.32 1.35 -15.82
N ASN A 105 5.12 1.20 -15.26
CA ASN A 105 4.33 2.36 -14.91
C ASN A 105 5.00 2.98 -13.69
N THR A 106 6.15 3.56 -13.94
CA THR A 106 6.78 4.52 -13.08
C THR A 106 6.03 5.82 -13.28
N ASP A 107 4.87 5.95 -12.66
CA ASP A 107 4.50 7.27 -12.20
C ASP A 107 5.65 7.65 -11.28
N ALA A 108 6.45 8.60 -11.79
CA ALA A 108 7.72 8.97 -11.21
C ALA A 108 7.54 9.17 -9.71
N VAL A 109 8.01 8.22 -8.93
CA VAL A 109 8.10 8.35 -7.49
C VAL A 109 9.16 9.40 -7.25
N LYS A 110 8.76 10.67 -7.25
CA LYS A 110 9.58 11.75 -6.74
C LYS A 110 9.72 11.52 -5.25
N TYR A 111 10.85 10.95 -4.86
CA TYR A 111 11.28 10.98 -3.47
C TYR A 111 11.66 12.41 -3.13
N THR A 112 10.75 13.17 -2.60
CA THR A 112 11.09 14.40 -1.91
C THR A 112 11.27 14.07 -0.42
N CYS A 113 12.37 13.42 -0.08
CA CYS A 113 12.92 13.59 1.24
C CYS A 113 13.48 14.99 1.28
N ASP A 114 12.72 15.93 1.82
CA ASP A 114 13.32 17.18 2.25
C ASP A 114 14.41 16.85 3.25
N VAL A 115 15.62 17.29 2.95
CA VAL A 115 16.85 17.05 3.71
C VAL A 115 16.76 17.54 5.17
N GLN A 116 15.68 18.20 5.54
CA GLN A 116 15.44 18.77 6.85
C GLN A 116 14.60 17.92 7.81
N SER A 117 13.99 16.82 7.38
CA SER A 117 13.36 15.93 8.35
C SER A 117 14.40 14.96 8.90
N SER A 118 14.88 15.25 10.12
CA SER A 118 15.79 14.40 10.91
C SER A 118 15.29 12.94 11.05
N SER A 119 14.04 12.69 10.74
CA SER A 119 13.37 11.39 10.71
C SER A 119 13.81 10.49 9.55
N CYS A 120 14.28 11.04 8.44
CA CYS A 120 14.70 10.27 7.27
C CYS A 120 16.12 9.67 7.40
N MET A 121 16.94 10.15 8.33
CA MET A 121 18.35 9.78 8.41
C MET A 121 18.74 9.03 9.70
N SER A 122 17.86 8.92 10.69
CA SER A 122 18.18 8.22 11.93
C SER A 122 17.89 6.72 11.83
N THR A 123 18.92 5.89 11.97
CA THR A 123 18.80 4.43 12.12
C THR A 123 17.86 4.03 13.26
N LYS A 124 17.83 4.79 14.34
CA LYS A 124 16.88 4.61 15.46
C LYS A 124 15.43 4.83 15.03
N GLY A 125 15.15 5.80 14.16
CA GLY A 125 13.82 6.04 13.61
C GLY A 125 13.35 4.89 12.73
N ILE A 126 14.23 4.32 11.92
CA ILE A 126 13.94 3.17 11.04
C ILE A 126 13.62 1.93 11.88
N ILE A 127 14.46 1.63 12.88
CA ILE A 127 14.26 0.48 13.77
C ILE A 127 12.95 0.63 14.56
N GLY A 128 12.67 1.82 15.09
CA GLY A 128 11.41 2.10 15.79
C GLY A 128 10.18 1.89 14.91
N ARG A 129 10.24 2.31 13.64
CA ARG A 129 9.16 2.08 12.67
C ARG A 129 8.98 0.60 12.34
N ILE A 130 10.07 -0.13 12.11
CA ILE A 130 10.03 -1.57 11.84
C ILE A 130 9.46 -2.32 13.04
N MET A 131 9.88 -1.98 14.26
CA MET A 131 9.34 -2.59 15.48
C MET A 131 7.87 -2.27 15.68
N ASN A 132 7.44 -1.04 15.40
CA ASN A 132 6.04 -0.67 15.47
C ASN A 132 5.21 -1.42 14.42
N MET A 133 5.71 -1.54 13.20
CA MET A 133 5.08 -2.35 12.15
C MET A 133 4.98 -3.83 12.56
N ALA A 134 6.01 -4.38 13.21
CA ALA A 134 6.00 -5.76 13.67
C ALA A 134 4.99 -6.01 14.81
N ARG A 135 4.67 -4.99 15.59
CA ARG A 135 3.69 -5.06 16.69
C ARG A 135 2.26 -4.80 16.23
N THR A 136 2.08 -4.04 15.16
CA THR A 136 0.77 -3.64 14.67
C THR A 136 0.32 -4.59 13.57
N SER A 137 -0.91 -5.06 13.67
CA SER A 137 -1.54 -5.91 12.65
C SER A 137 -2.98 -5.45 12.47
N VAL A 138 -3.31 -4.94 11.30
CA VAL A 138 -4.65 -4.44 11.00
C VAL A 138 -5.11 -5.01 9.66
N VAL A 139 -6.34 -5.52 9.63
CA VAL A 139 -6.97 -6.09 8.44
C VAL A 139 -8.35 -5.51 8.26
N PHE A 140 -8.64 -5.01 7.07
CA PHE A 140 -9.98 -4.63 6.63
C PHE A 140 -10.38 -5.57 5.49
N PRO A 141 -11.09 -6.68 5.78
CA PRO A 141 -11.54 -7.60 4.74
C PRO A 141 -12.64 -6.94 3.90
N PHE A 142 -12.60 -7.17 2.59
CA PHE A 142 -13.69 -6.81 1.70
C PHE A 142 -14.67 -7.98 1.69
N ASP A 143 -15.66 -7.92 2.58
CA ASP A 143 -16.73 -8.93 2.58
C ASP A 143 -17.60 -8.72 1.34
N GLN A 144 -17.84 -9.78 0.60
CA GLN A 144 -18.69 -9.76 -0.60
C GLN A 144 -20.18 -9.76 -0.25
N SER A 145 -20.55 -9.90 1.01
CA SER A 145 -21.91 -9.88 1.49
C SER A 145 -22.14 -8.71 2.44
N HIS A 146 -22.88 -7.71 1.97
CA HIS A 146 -23.52 -6.65 2.74
C HIS A 146 -22.65 -5.72 3.58
N ARG A 147 -22.21 -4.61 3.00
CA ARG A 147 -22.03 -3.38 3.79
C ARG A 147 -23.13 -2.39 3.48
N THR A 148 -24.25 -2.53 4.13
CA THR A 148 -25.11 -1.42 4.48
C THR A 148 -24.44 -0.70 5.64
N TRP A 149 -23.77 0.40 5.35
CA TRP A 149 -23.45 1.37 6.38
C TRP A 149 -24.74 2.13 6.65
N GLU A 150 -25.54 1.61 7.58
CA GLU A 150 -26.61 2.41 8.17
C GLU A 150 -25.98 3.52 9.02
N ASN A 151 -26.50 4.70 8.82
CA ASN A 151 -26.21 6.04 9.31
C ASN A 151 -25.65 6.18 10.72
#